data_83bc04774fc129913e189daa51fd74a2
#
_entry.id   83bc04774fc129913e189daa51fd74a2
#
_cell.length_a   1.000
_cell.length_b   1.000
_cell.length_c   1.000
_cell.angle_alpha   90.00
_cell.angle_beta   90.00
_cell.angle_gamma   90.00
#
_symmetry.space_group_name_H-M   'P 1'
#
loop_
_entity.id
_entity.type
_entity.pdbx_description
1 polymer ?
#
loop_
_entity_poly.entity_id
_entity_poly.type
_entity_poly.pdbx_seq_one_letter_code
_entity_poly.pdbx_strand_id
1 'polypeptide(L)'
;MQEVEFSTRSKLSSWTYLLISSPRSPDAWRNEQELGITLNAFQQKLRRLGVEVDNYTTGLRISLNPDNVDADIDAAFQRFVSHPTRPPPKLILVIIPHIDSSIYNRIKFVCDVKKGLLNVCTLGPKFAKANDQYHANVALKFNLKLGGRNQYLDNNKIGIIAEGKTMVVGIDVTHPTPGSTSNAPSVAGIVASVDQWLGQWPAEVQIQTARQEMVSGLDSMLKSRLRLWATKNKGAYPENILIYRDGVSEGQYEIVLDQELPLLRQACKELYPPSDFKKKLPRMSIIIVGKRHNTRFYPTRKEDADRSSNPQNGTIVDRGVTEARNWDFFLQAHTALQGTARPAHYHIVLDEIFRSRKAQPPFRNAADVLEDLTHNMCYLFGRATKAVSICPPAYYADLVCERARCYLSKLFDVTPGPTPAGSVVSGAGGGGGQVADPNDVRIHENVRNAMFYI
;
A
#
# COMPACT_ATOMS: atom_id res chain seq x y z
N MET A 1 0.59 -11.58 -26.52
CA MET A 1 1.49 -10.69 -25.75
C MET A 1 2.68 -11.51 -25.31
N GLN A 2 3.92 -11.07 -25.55
CA GLN A 2 5.09 -11.69 -24.97
C GLN A 2 4.97 -11.58 -23.43
N GLU A 3 5.10 -12.70 -22.72
CA GLU A 3 5.14 -12.70 -21.26
C GLU A 3 6.46 -12.07 -20.83
N VAL A 4 6.38 -10.98 -20.08
CA VAL A 4 7.54 -10.29 -19.53
C VAL A 4 7.77 -10.81 -18.11
N GLU A 5 8.96 -11.31 -17.84
CA GLU A 5 9.36 -11.75 -16.51
C GLU A 5 9.47 -10.56 -15.52
N PHE A 6 9.30 -10.85 -14.24
CA PHE A 6 9.54 -9.87 -13.18
C PHE A 6 11.00 -9.40 -13.16
N SER A 7 11.20 -8.13 -12.83
CA SER A 7 12.54 -7.51 -12.81
C SER A 7 13.52 -8.19 -11.85
N THR A 8 13.04 -8.62 -10.68
CA THR A 8 13.79 -9.50 -9.79
C THR A 8 12.96 -10.69 -9.39
N ARG A 9 13.59 -11.85 -9.47
CA ARG A 9 12.97 -13.14 -9.15
C ARG A 9 13.01 -13.35 -7.64
N SER A 10 11.86 -13.65 -7.07
CA SER A 10 11.78 -14.10 -5.70
C SER A 10 11.82 -15.64 -5.64
N LYS A 11 12.26 -16.18 -4.50
CA LYS A 11 12.25 -17.62 -4.25
C LYS A 11 11.13 -17.98 -3.29
N LEU A 12 10.21 -18.82 -3.77
CA LEU A 12 9.09 -19.38 -3.02
C LEU A 12 9.36 -20.87 -2.74
N SER A 13 10.19 -21.13 -1.74
CA SER A 13 10.63 -22.50 -1.39
C SER A 13 9.60 -23.28 -0.56
N SER A 14 8.57 -22.63 -0.04
CA SER A 14 7.52 -23.27 0.75
C SER A 14 6.24 -22.47 0.65
N TRP A 15 5.21 -23.03 0.04
CA TRP A 15 3.90 -22.41 -0.03
C TRP A 15 2.78 -23.45 0.00
N THR A 16 1.61 -23.00 0.38
CA THR A 16 0.43 -23.85 0.49
C THR A 16 -0.84 -23.04 0.23
N TYR A 17 -2.00 -23.68 0.34
CA TYR A 17 -3.28 -23.02 0.20
C TYR A 17 -4.19 -23.27 1.41
N LEU A 18 -5.11 -22.34 1.63
CA LEU A 18 -6.27 -22.47 2.50
C LEU A 18 -7.51 -22.26 1.65
N LEU A 19 -8.29 -23.30 1.43
CA LEU A 19 -9.58 -23.22 0.74
C LEU A 19 -10.70 -23.11 1.77
N ILE A 20 -11.43 -22.01 1.68
CA ILE A 20 -12.56 -21.71 2.58
C ILE A 20 -13.86 -21.87 1.81
N SER A 21 -14.78 -22.63 2.37
CA SER A 21 -16.17 -22.75 1.94
C SER A 21 -17.14 -22.31 3.06
N SER A 22 -18.38 -22.08 2.72
CA SER A 22 -19.45 -21.85 3.69
C SER A 22 -20.72 -22.60 3.23
N PRO A 23 -21.66 -22.88 4.14
CA PRO A 23 -22.91 -23.56 3.78
C PRO A 23 -23.70 -22.83 2.68
N ARG A 24 -23.58 -21.50 2.60
CA ARG A 24 -24.26 -20.66 1.60
C ARG A 24 -23.50 -20.53 0.29
N SER A 25 -22.21 -20.86 0.28
CA SER A 25 -21.34 -20.74 -0.89
C SER A 25 -20.28 -21.83 -0.83
N PRO A 26 -20.58 -23.01 -1.42
CA PRO A 26 -19.60 -24.08 -1.54
C PRO A 26 -18.40 -23.63 -2.36
N ASP A 27 -17.32 -24.39 -2.28
CA ASP A 27 -16.14 -24.08 -3.08
C ASP A 27 -16.39 -24.29 -4.59
N ALA A 28 -15.50 -23.73 -5.41
CA ALA A 28 -15.64 -23.77 -6.86
C ALA A 28 -15.17 -25.10 -7.50
N TRP A 29 -14.61 -26.01 -6.72
CA TRP A 29 -14.05 -27.29 -7.18
C TRP A 29 -14.79 -28.47 -6.55
N ARG A 30 -15.16 -29.44 -7.37
CA ARG A 30 -15.89 -30.64 -6.93
C ARG A 30 -15.02 -31.57 -6.10
N ASN A 31 -13.71 -31.61 -6.39
CA ASN A 31 -12.76 -32.50 -5.75
C ASN A 31 -11.34 -31.91 -5.72
N GLU A 32 -10.43 -32.56 -4.99
CA GLU A 32 -9.02 -32.15 -4.90
C GLU A 32 -8.26 -32.20 -6.23
N GLN A 33 -8.66 -33.08 -7.15
CA GLN A 33 -8.01 -33.19 -8.45
C GLN A 33 -8.27 -31.93 -9.32
N GLU A 34 -9.51 -31.44 -9.35
CA GLU A 34 -9.86 -30.21 -10.06
C GLU A 34 -9.13 -29.00 -9.47
N LEU A 35 -9.07 -28.90 -8.15
CA LEU A 35 -8.31 -27.87 -7.45
C LEU A 35 -6.81 -27.95 -7.81
N GLY A 36 -6.26 -29.17 -7.79
CA GLY A 36 -4.87 -29.43 -8.14
C GLY A 36 -4.51 -28.97 -9.56
N ILE A 37 -5.38 -29.17 -10.54
CA ILE A 37 -5.21 -28.68 -11.92
C ILE A 37 -5.07 -27.15 -11.91
N THR A 38 -5.96 -26.44 -11.20
CA THR A 38 -5.93 -24.97 -11.12
C THR A 38 -4.67 -24.47 -10.42
N LEU A 39 -4.29 -25.08 -9.31
CA LEU A 39 -3.07 -24.71 -8.57
C LEU A 39 -1.81 -24.95 -9.40
N ASN A 40 -1.73 -26.06 -10.13
CA ASN A 40 -0.62 -26.35 -11.04
C ASN A 40 -0.53 -25.33 -12.19
N ALA A 41 -1.67 -24.95 -12.77
CA ALA A 41 -1.71 -23.90 -13.78
C ALA A 41 -1.19 -22.55 -13.23
N PHE A 42 -1.59 -22.18 -12.03
CA PHE A 42 -1.09 -20.98 -11.35
C PHE A 42 0.41 -21.08 -11.03
N GLN A 43 0.89 -22.23 -10.56
CA GLN A 43 2.31 -22.46 -10.31
C GLN A 43 3.14 -22.34 -11.58
N GLN A 44 2.65 -22.87 -12.71
CA GLN A 44 3.31 -22.69 -14.00
C GLN A 44 3.34 -21.22 -14.41
N LYS A 45 2.27 -20.46 -14.14
CA LYS A 45 2.25 -19.02 -14.40
C LYS A 45 3.30 -18.27 -13.57
N LEU A 46 3.45 -18.59 -12.29
CA LEU A 46 4.51 -18.02 -11.43
C LEU A 46 5.90 -18.28 -12.02
N ARG A 47 6.17 -19.52 -12.49
CA ARG A 47 7.44 -19.88 -13.14
C ARG A 47 7.69 -19.10 -14.41
N ARG A 48 6.68 -18.96 -15.28
CA ARG A 48 6.79 -18.17 -16.52
C ARG A 48 7.07 -16.70 -16.27
N LEU A 49 6.57 -16.14 -15.16
CA LEU A 49 6.86 -14.77 -14.74
C LEU A 49 8.19 -14.62 -14.00
N GLY A 50 8.97 -15.71 -13.86
CA GLY A 50 10.32 -15.70 -13.30
C GLY A 50 10.40 -15.96 -11.79
N VAL A 51 9.29 -16.31 -11.10
CA VAL A 51 9.36 -16.72 -9.69
C VAL A 51 9.95 -18.13 -9.60
N GLU A 52 11.01 -18.30 -8.80
CA GLU A 52 11.54 -19.62 -8.47
C GLU A 52 10.59 -20.30 -7.46
N VAL A 53 9.65 -21.09 -7.97
CA VAL A 53 8.60 -21.69 -7.13
C VAL A 53 8.77 -23.20 -7.04
N ASP A 54 8.88 -23.69 -5.81
CA ASP A 54 8.82 -25.13 -5.50
C ASP A 54 7.36 -25.62 -5.54
N ASN A 55 7.18 -26.93 -5.51
CA ASN A 55 5.82 -27.48 -5.47
C ASN A 55 5.12 -27.05 -4.17
N TYR A 56 3.83 -26.74 -4.28
CA TYR A 56 3.04 -26.46 -3.10
C TYR A 56 2.86 -27.72 -2.25
N THR A 57 2.80 -27.51 -0.93
CA THR A 57 2.42 -28.58 -0.01
C THR A 57 0.90 -28.68 0.08
N THR A 58 0.39 -29.85 0.39
CA THR A 58 -1.05 -30.06 0.63
C THR A 58 -1.57 -29.03 1.63
N GLY A 59 -2.59 -28.29 1.21
CA GLY A 59 -3.21 -27.25 2.00
C GLY A 59 -4.32 -27.76 2.91
N LEU A 60 -5.09 -26.82 3.41
CA LEU A 60 -6.27 -27.10 4.24
C LEU A 60 -7.53 -26.70 3.47
N ARG A 61 -8.57 -27.53 3.64
CA ARG A 61 -9.94 -27.19 3.24
C ARG A 61 -10.78 -27.09 4.52
N ILE A 62 -11.47 -25.97 4.68
CA ILE A 62 -12.35 -25.75 5.85
C ILE A 62 -13.72 -25.29 5.38
N SER A 63 -14.75 -25.66 6.13
CA SER A 63 -16.09 -25.10 6.01
C SER A 63 -16.35 -24.24 7.24
N LEU A 64 -16.70 -22.97 7.03
CA LEU A 64 -16.95 -22.06 8.15
C LEU A 64 -18.30 -22.35 8.78
N ASN A 65 -18.32 -22.42 10.10
CA ASN A 65 -19.54 -22.37 10.88
C ASN A 65 -19.98 -20.90 11.01
N PRO A 66 -21.20 -20.52 10.57
CA PRO A 66 -21.70 -19.15 10.66
C PRO A 66 -21.63 -18.55 12.08
N ASP A 67 -21.74 -19.37 13.10
CA ASP A 67 -21.71 -18.95 14.51
C ASP A 67 -20.29 -18.77 15.07
N ASN A 68 -19.25 -19.30 14.38
CA ASN A 68 -17.88 -19.36 14.88
C ASN A 68 -16.82 -19.02 13.82
N VAL A 69 -17.14 -18.15 12.87
CA VAL A 69 -16.25 -17.79 11.73
C VAL A 69 -14.85 -17.41 12.19
N ASP A 70 -14.73 -16.55 13.20
CA ASP A 70 -13.44 -16.06 13.71
C ASP A 70 -12.60 -17.20 14.28
N ALA A 71 -13.22 -18.12 15.06
CA ALA A 71 -12.53 -19.23 15.67
C ALA A 71 -12.07 -20.27 14.65
N ASP A 72 -12.90 -20.56 13.65
CA ASP A 72 -12.56 -21.49 12.56
C ASP A 72 -11.35 -21.00 11.76
N ILE A 73 -11.30 -19.69 11.45
CA ILE A 73 -10.17 -19.07 10.75
C ILE A 73 -8.92 -19.13 11.62
N ASP A 74 -9.00 -18.75 12.90
CA ASP A 74 -7.87 -18.80 13.83
C ASP A 74 -7.30 -20.23 13.94
N ALA A 75 -8.16 -21.22 14.08
CA ALA A 75 -7.78 -22.64 14.18
C ALA A 75 -7.11 -23.13 12.89
N ALA A 76 -7.60 -22.72 11.71
CA ALA A 76 -6.98 -23.07 10.44
C ALA A 76 -5.55 -22.53 10.33
N PHE A 77 -5.34 -21.26 10.65
CA PHE A 77 -4.00 -20.67 10.61
C PHE A 77 -3.08 -21.20 11.71
N GLN A 78 -3.63 -21.57 12.88
CA GLN A 78 -2.86 -22.23 13.92
C GLN A 78 -2.26 -23.55 13.44
N ARG A 79 -2.97 -24.35 12.63
CA ARG A 79 -2.46 -25.60 12.06
C ARG A 79 -1.23 -25.39 11.17
N PHE A 80 -1.12 -24.25 10.45
CA PHE A 80 0.07 -23.95 9.65
C PHE A 80 1.28 -23.59 10.50
N VAL A 81 1.07 -22.98 11.67
CA VAL A 81 2.17 -22.59 12.57
C VAL A 81 2.62 -23.74 13.46
N SER A 82 1.68 -24.56 13.94
CA SER A 82 1.94 -25.62 14.92
C SER A 82 2.12 -27.01 14.30
N HIS A 83 2.48 -27.09 13.01
CA HIS A 83 2.70 -28.39 12.39
C HIS A 83 3.93 -29.08 13.00
N PRO A 84 3.82 -30.33 13.51
CA PRO A 84 4.89 -30.93 14.30
C PRO A 84 6.19 -31.21 13.53
N THR A 85 6.13 -31.33 12.20
CA THR A 85 7.27 -31.75 11.38
C THR A 85 7.61 -30.77 10.25
N ARG A 86 6.84 -29.70 10.06
CA ARG A 86 7.04 -28.75 8.94
C ARG A 86 7.11 -27.33 9.47
N PRO A 87 8.09 -26.54 9.01
CA PRO A 87 8.09 -25.11 9.32
C PRO A 87 6.89 -24.41 8.70
N PRO A 88 6.47 -23.26 9.24
CA PRO A 88 5.41 -22.45 8.65
C PRO A 88 5.71 -22.10 7.19
N PRO A 89 4.69 -22.11 6.31
CA PRO A 89 4.87 -21.76 4.91
C PRO A 89 5.27 -20.29 4.75
N LYS A 90 6.12 -19.99 3.79
CA LYS A 90 6.52 -18.61 3.47
C LYS A 90 5.35 -17.79 2.96
N LEU A 91 4.41 -18.41 2.25
CA LEU A 91 3.22 -17.74 1.73
C LEU A 91 2.04 -18.72 1.64
N ILE A 92 0.86 -18.24 1.98
CA ILE A 92 -0.40 -18.99 1.89
C ILE A 92 -1.31 -18.32 0.85
N LEU A 93 -1.75 -19.10 -0.14
CA LEU A 93 -2.83 -18.71 -1.02
C LEU A 93 -4.17 -18.98 -0.34
N VAL A 94 -4.88 -17.95 0.06
CA VAL A 94 -6.19 -18.09 0.70
C VAL A 94 -7.29 -17.92 -0.34
N ILE A 95 -8.06 -18.96 -0.54
CA ILE A 95 -9.14 -19.00 -1.53
C ILE A 95 -10.45 -18.85 -0.76
N ILE A 96 -11.11 -17.70 -0.94
CA ILE A 96 -12.38 -17.38 -0.27
C ILE A 96 -13.57 -17.62 -1.21
N PRO A 97 -14.72 -18.06 -0.70
CA PRO A 97 -15.83 -18.49 -1.56
C PRO A 97 -16.52 -17.33 -2.28
N HIS A 98 -16.64 -16.17 -1.64
CA HIS A 98 -17.29 -14.96 -2.15
C HIS A 98 -16.66 -13.70 -1.55
N ILE A 99 -17.10 -12.53 -1.98
CA ILE A 99 -16.69 -11.26 -1.37
C ILE A 99 -17.36 -11.15 0.00
N ASP A 100 -16.56 -11.21 1.04
CA ASP A 100 -17.00 -11.07 2.43
C ASP A 100 -15.92 -10.32 3.21
N SER A 101 -16.27 -9.13 3.70
CA SER A 101 -15.33 -8.27 4.44
C SER A 101 -14.96 -8.87 5.78
N SER A 102 -15.89 -9.54 6.48
CA SER A 102 -15.61 -10.11 7.80
C SER A 102 -14.59 -11.25 7.73
N ILE A 103 -14.77 -12.18 6.79
CA ILE A 103 -13.81 -13.26 6.51
C ILE A 103 -12.44 -12.67 6.10
N TYR A 104 -12.44 -11.72 5.17
CA TYR A 104 -11.21 -11.08 4.72
C TYR A 104 -10.48 -10.37 5.85
N ASN A 105 -11.18 -9.54 6.63
CA ASN A 105 -10.62 -8.78 7.75
C ASN A 105 -10.01 -9.73 8.81
N ARG A 106 -10.73 -10.81 9.16
CA ARG A 106 -10.22 -11.80 10.11
C ARG A 106 -8.94 -12.48 9.61
N ILE A 107 -8.93 -12.92 8.34
CA ILE A 107 -7.72 -13.51 7.73
C ILE A 107 -6.54 -12.54 7.84
N LYS A 108 -6.73 -11.27 7.49
CA LYS A 108 -5.66 -10.28 7.53
C LYS A 108 -5.17 -10.02 8.94
N PHE A 109 -6.07 -9.88 9.90
CA PHE A 109 -5.69 -9.70 11.30
C PHE A 109 -4.88 -10.90 11.84
N VAL A 110 -5.36 -12.12 11.61
CA VAL A 110 -4.68 -13.33 12.08
C VAL A 110 -3.30 -13.47 11.43
N CYS A 111 -3.21 -13.26 10.14
CA CYS A 111 -1.95 -13.43 9.42
C CYS A 111 -0.95 -12.31 9.69
N ASP A 112 -1.38 -11.05 9.60
CA ASP A 112 -0.48 -9.91 9.62
C ASP A 112 -0.08 -9.51 11.05
N VAL A 113 -1.01 -9.67 12.03
CA VAL A 113 -0.81 -9.25 13.43
C VAL A 113 -0.49 -10.42 14.35
N LYS A 114 -1.30 -11.51 14.32
CA LYS A 114 -1.16 -12.59 15.31
C LYS A 114 -0.10 -13.64 14.97
N LYS A 115 0.04 -14.05 13.71
CA LYS A 115 0.82 -15.23 13.32
C LYS A 115 2.05 -14.94 12.46
N GLY A 116 2.13 -13.76 11.85
CA GLY A 116 3.27 -13.39 10.99
C GLY A 116 3.36 -14.27 9.73
N LEU A 117 2.24 -14.48 9.04
CA LEU A 117 2.15 -15.31 7.86
C LEU A 117 1.83 -14.47 6.62
N LEU A 118 2.71 -14.49 5.62
CA LEU A 118 2.39 -13.86 4.33
C LEU A 118 1.25 -14.61 3.65
N ASN A 119 0.28 -13.87 3.16
CA ASN A 119 -0.89 -14.44 2.52
C ASN A 119 -1.37 -13.60 1.33
N VAL A 120 -1.99 -14.24 0.36
CA VAL A 120 -2.71 -13.59 -0.75
C VAL A 120 -4.10 -14.18 -0.82
N CYS A 121 -5.13 -13.34 -0.68
CA CYS A 121 -6.52 -13.76 -0.84
C CYS A 121 -6.95 -13.67 -2.31
N THR A 122 -7.70 -14.67 -2.76
CA THR A 122 -8.33 -14.74 -4.08
C THR A 122 -9.75 -15.29 -3.96
N LEU A 123 -10.62 -14.91 -4.91
CA LEU A 123 -11.99 -15.42 -4.96
C LEU A 123 -12.02 -16.77 -5.69
N GLY A 124 -12.57 -17.80 -5.06
CA GLY A 124 -12.67 -19.15 -5.61
C GLY A 124 -13.26 -19.20 -7.04
N PRO A 125 -14.46 -18.64 -7.28
CA PRO A 125 -15.05 -18.64 -8.63
C PRO A 125 -14.24 -17.91 -9.69
N LYS A 126 -13.50 -16.86 -9.32
CA LYS A 126 -12.59 -16.16 -10.24
C LYS A 126 -11.31 -16.95 -10.47
N PHE A 127 -10.77 -17.56 -9.44
CA PHE A 127 -9.54 -18.35 -9.52
C PHE A 127 -9.76 -19.65 -10.31
N ALA A 128 -10.89 -20.32 -10.14
CA ALA A 128 -11.26 -21.53 -10.87
C ALA A 128 -11.45 -21.30 -12.37
N LYS A 129 -12.03 -20.14 -12.75
CA LYS A 129 -12.19 -19.72 -14.14
C LYS A 129 -10.94 -19.04 -14.70
N ALA A 130 -9.84 -19.10 -13.99
CA ALA A 130 -8.70 -18.24 -14.18
C ALA A 130 -8.20 -18.21 -15.61
N ASN A 131 -8.43 -17.07 -16.23
CA ASN A 131 -7.71 -16.72 -17.41
C ASN A 131 -6.27 -16.32 -17.02
N ASP A 132 -5.41 -16.32 -17.99
CA ASP A 132 -4.00 -16.01 -17.85
C ASP A 132 -3.74 -14.64 -17.17
N GLN A 133 -4.56 -13.63 -17.50
CA GLN A 133 -4.45 -12.29 -16.90
C GLN A 133 -4.79 -12.27 -15.41
N TYR A 134 -5.77 -13.07 -14.97
CA TYR A 134 -6.12 -13.14 -13.55
C TYR A 134 -4.99 -13.77 -12.73
N HIS A 135 -4.42 -14.89 -13.22
CA HIS A 135 -3.26 -15.52 -12.60
C HIS A 135 -2.06 -14.57 -12.56
N ALA A 136 -1.80 -13.82 -13.65
CA ALA A 136 -0.75 -12.81 -13.67
C ALA A 136 -0.95 -11.73 -12.59
N ASN A 137 -2.17 -11.23 -12.43
CA ASN A 137 -2.49 -10.23 -11.39
C ASN A 137 -2.31 -10.77 -9.95
N VAL A 138 -2.60 -12.06 -9.72
CA VAL A 138 -2.32 -12.71 -8.43
C VAL A 138 -0.81 -12.87 -8.22
N ALA A 139 -0.08 -13.25 -9.27
CA ALA A 139 1.36 -13.43 -9.24
C ALA A 139 2.13 -12.14 -8.92
N LEU A 140 1.66 -10.95 -9.37
CA LEU A 140 2.22 -9.65 -8.99
C LEU A 140 2.31 -9.50 -7.46
N LYS A 141 1.25 -9.90 -6.75
CA LYS A 141 1.21 -9.83 -5.27
C LYS A 141 2.13 -10.85 -4.62
N PHE A 142 2.25 -12.05 -5.20
CA PHE A 142 3.16 -13.07 -4.71
C PHE A 142 4.60 -12.57 -4.73
N ASN A 143 5.07 -12.08 -5.88
CA ASN A 143 6.45 -11.62 -6.01
C ASN A 143 6.76 -10.45 -5.08
N LEU A 144 5.86 -9.45 -4.96
CA LEU A 144 6.03 -8.32 -4.05
C LEU A 144 6.13 -8.74 -2.59
N LYS A 145 5.24 -9.63 -2.11
CA LYS A 145 5.25 -10.11 -0.73
C LYS A 145 6.50 -10.92 -0.40
N LEU A 146 7.08 -11.56 -1.38
CA LEU A 146 8.33 -12.32 -1.24
C LEU A 146 9.59 -11.45 -1.37
N GLY A 147 9.44 -10.13 -1.49
CA GLY A 147 10.56 -9.20 -1.61
C GLY A 147 11.09 -9.00 -3.03
N GLY A 148 10.40 -9.56 -4.04
CA GLY A 148 10.75 -9.35 -5.45
C GLY A 148 10.31 -7.98 -5.97
N ARG A 149 10.76 -7.65 -7.18
CA ARG A 149 10.42 -6.43 -7.90
C ARG A 149 9.76 -6.79 -9.23
N ASN A 150 8.57 -6.28 -9.47
CA ASN A 150 7.80 -6.62 -10.66
C ASN A 150 8.30 -5.89 -11.90
N GLN A 151 8.57 -4.58 -11.77
CA GLN A 151 9.02 -3.71 -12.85
C GLN A 151 10.11 -2.76 -12.36
N TYR A 152 10.81 -2.15 -13.28
CA TYR A 152 11.79 -1.07 -13.03
C TYR A 152 11.72 -0.05 -14.16
N LEU A 153 12.31 1.09 -13.93
CA LEU A 153 12.58 2.10 -14.95
C LEU A 153 14.08 2.29 -15.11
N ASP A 154 14.47 2.75 -16.28
CA ASP A 154 15.86 3.12 -16.55
C ASP A 154 16.30 4.27 -15.63
N ASN A 155 17.57 4.30 -15.28
CA ASN A 155 18.13 5.28 -14.34
C ASN A 155 17.88 6.74 -14.76
N ASN A 156 17.84 7.03 -16.06
CA ASN A 156 17.54 8.36 -16.58
C ASN A 156 16.09 8.81 -16.33
N LYS A 157 15.18 7.87 -16.02
CA LYS A 157 13.76 8.14 -15.72
C LYS A 157 13.47 8.37 -14.23
N ILE A 158 14.36 7.93 -13.36
CA ILE A 158 14.19 8.05 -11.90
C ILE A 158 15.14 9.09 -11.28
N GLY A 159 15.86 9.83 -12.10
CA GLY A 159 16.66 11.01 -11.72
C GLY A 159 17.53 10.80 -10.48
N ILE A 160 17.34 11.64 -9.46
CA ILE A 160 18.13 11.61 -8.22
C ILE A 160 18.00 10.29 -7.43
N ILE A 161 16.97 9.50 -7.68
CA ILE A 161 16.75 8.22 -7.00
C ILE A 161 17.78 7.19 -7.48
N ALA A 162 18.18 7.25 -8.76
CA ALA A 162 19.18 6.37 -9.34
C ALA A 162 20.57 6.48 -8.66
N GLU A 163 20.85 7.58 -7.95
CA GLU A 163 22.07 7.76 -7.18
C GLU A 163 22.17 6.81 -5.95
N GLY A 164 21.06 6.16 -5.56
CA GLY A 164 21.01 5.26 -4.41
C GLY A 164 21.08 5.96 -3.04
N LYS A 165 20.85 7.28 -3.00
CA LYS A 165 20.99 8.11 -1.80
C LYS A 165 19.70 8.80 -1.37
N THR A 166 18.62 8.56 -2.08
CA THR A 166 17.30 9.17 -1.84
C THR A 166 16.30 8.14 -1.40
N MET A 167 15.80 8.26 -0.17
CA MET A 167 14.67 7.50 0.33
C MET A 167 13.37 8.21 -0.04
N VAL A 168 12.44 7.51 -0.64
CA VAL A 168 11.11 8.04 -0.93
C VAL A 168 10.14 7.52 0.11
N VAL A 169 9.31 8.41 0.65
CA VAL A 169 8.38 8.13 1.75
C VAL A 169 6.96 8.51 1.32
N GLY A 170 6.00 7.68 1.67
CA GLY A 170 4.57 7.99 1.58
C GLY A 170 3.94 8.01 2.97
N ILE A 171 3.08 8.98 3.24
CA ILE A 171 2.36 9.12 4.51
C ILE A 171 0.88 9.37 4.21
N ASP A 172 0.01 8.69 4.93
CA ASP A 172 -1.44 8.89 4.88
C ASP A 172 -2.08 8.68 6.25
N VAL A 173 -3.25 9.28 6.45
CA VAL A 173 -4.08 9.10 7.65
C VAL A 173 -5.51 8.82 7.23
N THR A 174 -6.08 7.73 7.73
CA THR A 174 -7.49 7.42 7.57
C THR A 174 -8.26 7.68 8.86
N HIS A 175 -9.48 8.22 8.70
CA HIS A 175 -10.35 8.58 9.81
C HIS A 175 -11.56 7.66 9.94
N PRO A 176 -12.19 7.61 11.14
CA PRO A 176 -13.48 6.97 11.30
C PRO A 176 -14.52 7.55 10.35
N THR A 177 -15.25 6.67 9.67
CA THR A 177 -16.35 7.03 8.76
C THR A 177 -17.67 7.09 9.51
N PRO A 178 -18.73 7.73 8.97
CA PRO A 178 -20.08 7.62 9.51
C PRO A 178 -20.45 6.13 9.70
N GLY A 179 -20.96 5.79 10.87
CA GLY A 179 -21.25 4.40 11.27
C GLY A 179 -20.14 3.70 12.08
N SER A 180 -18.96 4.30 12.22
CA SER A 180 -17.93 3.83 13.16
C SER A 180 -18.37 4.10 14.61
N THR A 181 -17.82 3.29 15.56
CA THR A 181 -18.01 3.57 17.00
C THR A 181 -17.42 4.92 17.40
N SER A 182 -17.90 5.49 18.49
CA SER A 182 -17.37 6.77 19.05
C SER A 182 -15.88 6.68 19.43
N ASN A 183 -15.40 5.48 19.73
CA ASN A 183 -14.01 5.20 20.16
C ASN A 183 -13.12 4.73 19.00
N ALA A 184 -13.62 4.73 17.75
CA ALA A 184 -12.78 4.36 16.61
C ALA A 184 -11.66 5.40 16.42
N PRO A 185 -10.38 4.97 16.39
CA PRO A 185 -9.25 5.87 16.25
C PRO A 185 -9.05 6.32 14.80
N SER A 186 -8.24 7.35 14.58
CA SER A 186 -7.58 7.55 13.30
C SER A 186 -6.37 6.62 13.18
N VAL A 187 -6.03 6.24 11.96
CA VAL A 187 -4.90 5.35 11.67
C VAL A 187 -3.93 6.08 10.76
N ALA A 188 -2.69 6.21 11.21
CA ALA A 188 -1.60 6.76 10.43
C ALA A 188 -0.73 5.64 9.85
N GLY A 189 -0.38 5.74 8.58
CA GLY A 189 0.48 4.82 7.86
C GLY A 189 1.66 5.52 7.21
N ILE A 190 2.84 4.92 7.31
CA ILE A 190 4.03 5.34 6.58
C ILE A 190 4.57 4.17 5.77
N VAL A 191 4.94 4.43 4.54
CA VAL A 191 5.71 3.52 3.70
C VAL A 191 7.02 4.19 3.30
N ALA A 192 8.08 3.41 3.12
CA ALA A 192 9.33 3.95 2.61
C ALA A 192 10.01 2.97 1.66
N SER A 193 10.64 3.51 0.61
CA SER A 193 11.51 2.73 -0.27
C SER A 193 12.72 2.20 0.51
N VAL A 194 13.28 1.09 0.08
CA VAL A 194 14.47 0.49 0.72
C VAL A 194 15.72 0.61 -0.14
N ASP A 195 15.56 0.97 -1.40
CA ASP A 195 16.62 1.08 -2.38
C ASP A 195 16.26 2.03 -3.54
N GLN A 196 17.19 2.22 -4.46
CA GLN A 196 17.02 3.06 -5.65
C GLN A 196 16.02 2.52 -6.67
N TRP A 197 15.62 1.26 -6.56
CA TRP A 197 14.77 0.62 -7.57
C TRP A 197 13.28 0.81 -7.31
N LEU A 198 12.90 1.31 -6.14
CA LEU A 198 11.50 1.58 -5.74
C LEU A 198 10.58 0.36 -5.87
N GLY A 199 11.13 -0.85 -5.77
CA GLY A 199 10.34 -2.09 -5.92
C GLY A 199 9.72 -2.58 -4.62
N GLN A 200 10.26 -2.17 -3.47
CA GLN A 200 9.83 -2.60 -2.14
C GLN A 200 9.54 -1.40 -1.24
N TRP A 201 8.40 -1.45 -0.55
CA TRP A 201 7.84 -0.38 0.27
C TRP A 201 7.33 -0.92 1.62
N PRO A 202 8.21 -1.37 2.50
CA PRO A 202 7.78 -1.80 3.83
C PRO A 202 7.16 -0.63 4.62
N ALA A 203 6.17 -0.98 5.45
CA ALA A 203 5.30 -0.03 6.11
C ALA A 203 5.42 -0.06 7.63
N GLU A 204 4.98 1.02 8.27
CA GLU A 204 4.67 1.11 9.70
C GLU A 204 3.27 1.69 9.88
N VAL A 205 2.57 1.29 10.92
CA VAL A 205 1.19 1.69 11.22
C VAL A 205 1.07 2.06 12.68
N GLN A 206 0.32 3.12 12.97
CA GLN A 206 -0.05 3.52 14.33
C GLN A 206 -1.49 4.01 14.39
N ILE A 207 -2.15 3.78 15.52
CA ILE A 207 -3.41 4.45 15.83
C ILE A 207 -3.13 5.78 16.53
N GLN A 208 -4.01 6.74 16.33
CA GLN A 208 -3.96 8.04 16.97
C GLN A 208 -5.36 8.56 17.27
N THR A 209 -5.46 9.71 17.93
CA THR A 209 -6.73 10.34 18.29
C THR A 209 -7.67 10.42 17.09
N ALA A 210 -8.94 10.10 17.32
CA ALA A 210 -9.97 10.16 16.27
C ALA A 210 -9.99 11.55 15.60
N ARG A 211 -10.05 11.57 14.26
CA ARG A 211 -10.09 12.79 13.43
C ARG A 211 -8.85 13.70 13.54
N GLN A 212 -7.77 13.22 14.13
CA GLN A 212 -6.50 13.91 14.09
C GLN A 212 -5.82 13.63 12.75
N GLU A 213 -5.61 14.68 11.92
CA GLU A 213 -4.94 14.56 10.62
C GLU A 213 -3.42 14.50 10.76
N MET A 214 -2.82 15.34 11.60
CA MET A 214 -1.36 15.36 11.80
C MET A 214 -0.87 14.10 12.52
N VAL A 215 0.21 13.51 12.03
CA VAL A 215 0.76 12.26 12.57
C VAL A 215 1.62 12.54 13.79
N SER A 216 1.13 12.17 14.97
CA SER A 216 1.80 12.45 16.25
C SER A 216 3.01 11.56 16.54
N GLY A 217 3.04 10.33 16.02
CA GLY A 217 4.14 9.35 16.20
C GLY A 217 5.12 9.27 15.03
N LEU A 218 5.19 10.30 14.19
CA LEU A 218 5.91 10.26 12.93
C LEU A 218 7.43 10.08 13.09
N ASP A 219 8.00 10.57 14.18
CA ASP A 219 9.42 10.36 14.51
C ASP A 219 9.75 8.89 14.69
N SER A 220 8.95 8.17 15.47
CA SER A 220 9.16 6.74 15.74
C SER A 220 8.93 5.89 14.49
N MET A 221 7.92 6.23 13.69
CA MET A 221 7.61 5.56 12.43
C MET A 221 8.75 5.75 11.41
N LEU A 222 9.24 6.98 11.23
CA LEU A 222 10.36 7.26 10.33
C LEU A 222 11.65 6.59 10.81
N LYS A 223 11.96 6.61 12.12
CA LYS A 223 13.14 5.91 12.69
C LYS A 223 13.15 4.43 12.34
N SER A 224 11.99 3.78 12.38
CA SER A 224 11.84 2.39 11.98
C SER A 224 12.24 2.17 10.50
N ARG A 225 11.80 3.05 9.62
CA ARG A 225 12.11 2.97 8.17
C ARG A 225 13.56 3.33 7.87
N LEU A 226 14.13 4.32 8.54
CA LEU A 226 15.55 4.69 8.41
C LEU A 226 16.48 3.55 8.83
N ARG A 227 16.18 2.85 9.92
CA ARG A 227 16.96 1.67 10.34
C ARG A 227 16.90 0.56 9.30
N LEU A 228 15.73 0.33 8.72
CA LEU A 228 15.59 -0.66 7.65
C LEU A 228 16.35 -0.25 6.38
N TRP A 229 16.29 1.03 6.01
CA TRP A 229 17.10 1.57 4.91
C TRP A 229 18.59 1.33 5.15
N ALA A 230 19.11 1.71 6.31
CA ALA A 230 20.52 1.50 6.65
C ALA A 230 20.91 0.02 6.57
N THR A 231 20.06 -0.88 7.08
CA THR A 231 20.30 -2.34 6.97
C THR A 231 20.41 -2.81 5.52
N LYS A 232 19.61 -2.24 4.61
CA LYS A 232 19.62 -2.58 3.19
C LYS A 232 20.75 -1.90 2.39
N ASN A 233 21.31 -0.81 2.91
CA ASN A 233 22.30 0.04 2.25
C ASN A 233 23.64 0.08 3.00
N LYS A 234 24.13 -1.07 3.48
CA LYS A 234 25.46 -1.25 4.10
C LYS A 234 25.73 -0.32 5.29
N GLY A 235 24.70 0.01 6.05
CA GLY A 235 24.75 0.90 7.20
C GLY A 235 24.63 2.41 6.88
N ALA A 236 24.58 2.79 5.61
CA ALA A 236 24.45 4.20 5.21
C ALA A 236 23.00 4.69 5.32
N TYR A 237 22.81 5.87 5.88
CA TYR A 237 21.53 6.58 5.90
C TYR A 237 21.34 7.38 4.59
N PRO A 238 20.09 7.70 4.18
CA PRO A 238 19.85 8.47 2.97
C PRO A 238 20.32 9.92 3.11
N GLU A 239 20.86 10.49 2.03
CA GLU A 239 21.25 11.90 1.95
C GLU A 239 20.04 12.81 1.67
N ASN A 240 18.98 12.23 1.07
CA ASN A 240 17.74 12.93 0.75
C ASN A 240 16.53 12.08 1.17
N ILE A 241 15.49 12.74 1.65
CA ILE A 241 14.19 12.12 1.98
C ILE A 241 13.10 12.87 1.22
N LEU A 242 12.51 12.22 0.22
CA LEU A 242 11.43 12.74 -0.60
C LEU A 242 10.09 12.21 -0.08
N ILE A 243 9.23 13.09 0.41
CA ILE A 243 8.00 12.73 1.13
C ILE A 243 6.78 13.13 0.32
N TYR A 244 5.87 12.16 0.09
CA TYR A 244 4.54 12.38 -0.46
C TYR A 244 3.51 12.15 0.64
N ARG A 245 2.83 13.21 1.06
CA ARG A 245 1.84 13.25 2.15
C ARG A 245 0.44 13.36 1.55
N ASP A 246 -0.35 12.29 1.65
CA ASP A 246 -1.73 12.26 1.17
C ASP A 246 -2.72 12.74 2.25
N GLY A 247 -3.89 13.19 1.86
CA GLY A 247 -5.04 13.44 2.72
C GLY A 247 -5.12 14.83 3.35
N VAL A 248 -4.08 15.65 3.31
CA VAL A 248 -4.06 16.98 3.94
C VAL A 248 -4.86 17.99 3.13
N SER A 249 -5.75 18.75 3.78
CA SER A 249 -6.50 19.83 3.16
C SER A 249 -5.66 21.10 2.98
N GLU A 250 -6.03 21.96 2.04
CA GLU A 250 -5.29 23.19 1.70
C GLU A 250 -5.07 24.10 2.93
N GLY A 251 -6.08 24.24 3.81
CA GLY A 251 -5.95 25.01 5.04
C GLY A 251 -5.00 24.44 6.10
N GLN A 252 -4.43 23.26 5.86
CA GLN A 252 -3.55 22.55 6.81
C GLN A 252 -2.11 22.40 6.33
N TYR A 253 -1.75 22.96 5.18
CA TYR A 253 -0.40 22.80 4.62
C TYR A 253 0.70 23.34 5.53
N GLU A 254 0.48 24.50 6.13
CA GLU A 254 1.43 25.09 7.09
C GLU A 254 1.55 24.24 8.36
N ILE A 255 0.45 23.61 8.80
CA ILE A 255 0.45 22.76 9.98
C ILE A 255 1.36 21.53 9.81
N VAL A 256 1.50 21.02 8.59
CA VAL A 256 2.47 19.94 8.28
C VAL A 256 3.90 20.41 8.56
N LEU A 257 4.25 21.65 8.22
CA LEU A 257 5.56 22.21 8.48
C LEU A 257 5.79 22.47 9.98
N ASP A 258 4.74 22.86 10.70
CA ASP A 258 4.82 23.17 12.12
C ASP A 258 4.84 21.93 13.02
N GLN A 259 4.13 20.85 12.63
CA GLN A 259 3.95 19.68 13.49
C GLN A 259 4.67 18.43 12.98
N GLU A 260 4.61 18.10 11.67
CA GLU A 260 5.20 16.88 11.15
C GLU A 260 6.69 17.03 10.80
N LEU A 261 7.11 18.14 10.20
CA LEU A 261 8.52 18.38 9.85
C LEU A 261 9.48 18.35 11.05
N PRO A 262 9.16 18.93 12.23
CA PRO A 262 10.02 18.80 13.42
C PRO A 262 10.24 17.35 13.85
N LEU A 263 9.20 16.50 13.80
CA LEU A 263 9.28 15.08 14.15
C LEU A 263 10.15 14.32 13.13
N LEU A 264 10.02 14.61 11.85
CA LEU A 264 10.87 14.03 10.79
C LEU A 264 12.35 14.40 11.00
N ARG A 265 12.63 15.66 11.28
CA ARG A 265 13.99 16.14 11.57
C ARG A 265 14.56 15.55 12.87
N GLN A 266 13.73 15.39 13.88
CA GLN A 266 14.12 14.74 15.13
C GLN A 266 14.52 13.29 14.91
N ALA A 267 13.74 12.53 14.15
CA ALA A 267 14.07 11.14 13.78
C ALA A 267 15.47 11.03 13.14
N CYS A 268 15.81 11.97 12.27
CA CYS A 268 17.13 12.00 11.64
C CYS A 268 18.23 12.40 12.64
N LYS A 269 18.01 13.41 13.49
CA LYS A 269 18.98 13.82 14.52
C LYS A 269 19.33 12.70 15.48
N GLU A 270 18.37 11.84 15.83
CA GLU A 270 18.59 10.74 16.77
C GLU A 270 19.33 9.55 16.15
N LEU A 271 19.25 9.35 14.85
CA LEU A 271 19.80 8.16 14.18
C LEU A 271 21.07 8.39 13.39
N TYR A 272 21.24 9.59 12.82
CA TYR A 272 22.42 9.87 12.00
C TYR A 272 23.66 10.01 12.90
N PRO A 273 24.81 9.44 12.52
CA PRO A 273 26.02 9.54 13.30
C PRO A 273 26.52 11.00 13.36
N PRO A 274 27.20 11.41 14.45
CA PRO A 274 27.72 12.78 14.62
C PRO A 274 28.67 13.22 13.48
N SER A 275 29.34 12.29 12.83
CA SER A 275 30.14 12.56 11.62
C SER A 275 29.33 13.14 10.47
N ASP A 276 28.06 12.79 10.39
CA ASP A 276 27.17 13.24 9.31
C ASP A 276 26.56 14.62 9.62
N PHE A 277 26.54 15.06 10.89
CA PHE A 277 26.18 16.43 11.23
C PHE A 277 27.15 17.46 10.61
N LYS A 278 28.42 17.11 10.44
CA LYS A 278 29.39 17.93 9.71
C LYS A 278 29.10 18.01 8.21
N LYS A 279 28.43 16.97 7.66
CA LYS A 279 27.99 16.91 6.25
C LYS A 279 26.57 17.43 6.06
N LYS A 280 25.90 17.89 7.11
CA LYS A 280 24.48 18.25 7.24
C LYS A 280 23.56 17.03 7.30
N LEU A 281 22.46 17.18 8.05
CA LEU A 281 21.33 16.24 8.05
C LEU A 281 20.72 16.09 6.64
N PRO A 282 19.96 15.02 6.36
CA PRO A 282 19.38 14.80 5.06
C PRO A 282 18.51 15.97 4.63
N ARG A 283 18.60 16.33 3.35
CA ARG A 283 17.68 17.27 2.73
C ARG A 283 16.32 16.65 2.59
N MET A 284 15.28 17.44 2.85
CA MET A 284 13.90 16.98 2.76
C MET A 284 13.13 17.79 1.71
N SER A 285 12.23 17.11 1.01
CA SER A 285 11.18 17.76 0.22
C SER A 285 9.85 17.10 0.59
N ILE A 286 8.85 17.92 0.90
CA ILE A 286 7.51 17.46 1.30
C ILE A 286 6.51 17.95 0.25
N ILE A 287 5.81 17.00 -0.34
CA ILE A 287 4.81 17.21 -1.38
C ILE A 287 3.47 16.70 -0.84
N ILE A 288 2.51 17.59 -0.71
CA ILE A 288 1.13 17.21 -0.39
C ILE A 288 0.48 16.70 -1.66
N VAL A 289 -0.25 15.61 -1.53
CA VAL A 289 -0.91 14.95 -2.66
C VAL A 289 -2.42 15.01 -2.46
N GLY A 290 -3.13 15.57 -3.42
CA GLY A 290 -4.58 15.71 -3.39
C GLY A 290 -5.23 15.06 -4.61
N LYS A 291 -6.27 14.28 -4.40
CA LYS A 291 -7.08 13.70 -5.47
C LYS A 291 -8.56 14.00 -5.35
N ARG A 292 -8.98 14.44 -4.17
CA ARG A 292 -10.40 14.73 -3.87
C ARG A 292 -10.73 16.20 -4.15
N HIS A 293 -10.49 16.65 -5.40
CA HIS A 293 -10.82 17.99 -5.90
C HIS A 293 -11.70 17.90 -7.16
N ASN A 294 -12.27 19.05 -7.58
CA ASN A 294 -13.20 19.13 -8.70
C ASN A 294 -12.56 19.57 -10.02
N THR A 295 -11.26 19.91 -10.04
CA THR A 295 -10.56 20.34 -11.25
C THR A 295 -10.48 19.20 -12.27
N ARG A 296 -10.84 19.50 -13.52
CA ARG A 296 -10.78 18.57 -14.64
C ARG A 296 -10.20 19.33 -15.85
N PHE A 297 -9.45 18.60 -16.68
CA PHE A 297 -8.87 19.14 -17.90
C PHE A 297 -9.48 18.46 -19.12
N TYR A 298 -9.72 19.24 -20.16
CA TYR A 298 -10.32 18.77 -21.39
C TYR A 298 -9.47 19.25 -22.57
N PRO A 299 -8.94 18.34 -23.41
CA PRO A 299 -8.19 18.73 -24.59
C PRO A 299 -9.11 19.45 -25.59
N THR A 300 -8.61 20.50 -26.19
CA THR A 300 -9.34 21.27 -27.22
C THR A 300 -9.16 20.69 -28.62
N ARG A 301 -8.11 19.90 -28.84
CA ARG A 301 -7.82 19.24 -30.10
C ARG A 301 -7.90 17.71 -29.93
N LYS A 302 -8.37 17.03 -30.97
CA LYS A 302 -8.54 15.56 -30.95
C LYS A 302 -7.21 14.81 -30.80
N GLU A 303 -6.14 15.36 -31.35
CA GLU A 303 -4.79 14.80 -31.28
C GLU A 303 -4.19 14.81 -29.87
N ASP A 304 -4.66 15.71 -29.00
CA ASP A 304 -4.24 15.83 -27.58
C ASP A 304 -5.11 14.96 -26.65
N ALA A 305 -6.11 14.28 -27.20
CA ALA A 305 -7.04 13.45 -26.46
C ALA A 305 -6.66 11.97 -26.52
N ASP A 306 -6.93 11.25 -25.42
CA ASP A 306 -6.97 9.81 -25.43
C ASP A 306 -8.27 9.28 -26.12
N ARG A 307 -8.40 7.96 -26.24
CA ARG A 307 -9.60 7.31 -26.84
C ARG A 307 -10.92 7.63 -26.12
N SER A 308 -10.86 8.12 -24.87
CA SER A 308 -12.02 8.46 -24.03
C SER A 308 -12.21 9.99 -23.91
N SER A 309 -11.54 10.77 -24.77
CA SER A 309 -11.56 12.25 -24.81
C SER A 309 -11.00 12.91 -23.55
N ASN A 310 -10.17 12.22 -22.80
CA ASN A 310 -9.40 12.78 -21.69
C ASN A 310 -8.04 13.26 -22.19
N PRO A 311 -7.33 14.13 -21.44
CA PRO A 311 -5.93 14.45 -21.73
C PRO A 311 -5.08 13.17 -21.79
N GLN A 312 -4.08 13.15 -22.65
CA GLN A 312 -3.14 12.04 -22.71
C GLN A 312 -2.43 11.85 -21.38
N ASN A 313 -2.09 10.59 -21.04
CA ASN A 313 -1.31 10.31 -19.84
C ASN A 313 0.06 11.00 -19.92
N GLY A 314 0.49 11.56 -18.79
CA GLY A 314 1.68 12.41 -18.69
C GLY A 314 1.41 13.90 -18.88
N THR A 315 0.14 14.29 -19.13
CA THR A 315 -0.21 15.72 -19.17
C THR A 315 -0.01 16.35 -17.80
N ILE A 316 0.76 17.42 -17.76
CA ILE A 316 1.03 18.25 -16.59
C ILE A 316 0.46 19.66 -16.83
N VAL A 317 -0.17 20.21 -15.79
CA VAL A 317 -0.64 21.60 -15.77
C VAL A 317 -0.06 22.28 -14.55
N ASP A 318 0.94 23.13 -14.79
CA ASP A 318 1.72 23.89 -13.79
C ASP A 318 1.46 25.39 -13.83
N ARG A 319 0.50 25.85 -14.66
CA ARG A 319 0.18 27.26 -14.87
C ARG A 319 -1.30 27.49 -15.11
N GLY A 320 -1.74 28.69 -14.83
CA GLY A 320 -3.08 29.18 -15.16
C GLY A 320 -4.17 28.81 -14.17
N VAL A 321 -4.10 27.60 -13.59
CA VAL A 321 -5.04 27.09 -12.56
C VAL A 321 -4.33 26.68 -11.27
N THR A 322 -3.02 26.84 -11.24
CA THR A 322 -2.15 26.65 -10.09
C THR A 322 -1.96 27.94 -9.32
N GLU A 323 -1.45 27.87 -8.11
CA GLU A 323 -1.23 29.03 -7.26
C GLU A 323 -0.05 29.89 -7.77
N ALA A 324 -0.26 31.21 -7.84
CA ALA A 324 0.74 32.12 -8.41
C ALA A 324 2.01 32.27 -7.55
N ARG A 325 1.94 32.05 -6.24
CA ARG A 325 3.02 32.25 -5.28
C ARG A 325 3.62 30.97 -4.73
N ASN A 326 2.92 29.85 -4.88
CA ASN A 326 3.33 28.55 -4.40
C ASN A 326 3.78 27.68 -5.57
N TRP A 327 4.35 26.55 -5.26
CA TRP A 327 4.74 25.57 -6.26
C TRP A 327 3.81 24.38 -6.20
N ASP A 328 2.93 24.27 -7.16
CA ASP A 328 2.00 23.17 -7.32
C ASP A 328 1.77 22.82 -8.78
N PHE A 329 1.34 21.61 -9.05
CA PHE A 329 1.01 21.15 -10.39
C PHE A 329 -0.06 20.05 -10.34
N PHE A 330 -0.81 19.93 -11.44
CA PHE A 330 -1.72 18.81 -11.69
C PHE A 330 -1.07 17.83 -12.66
N LEU A 331 -1.19 16.54 -12.37
CA LEU A 331 -0.65 15.47 -13.20
C LEU A 331 -1.74 14.46 -13.56
N GLN A 332 -1.98 14.30 -14.87
CA GLN A 332 -2.79 13.22 -15.44
C GLN A 332 -1.87 12.05 -15.79
N ALA A 333 -1.48 11.23 -14.79
CA ALA A 333 -0.51 10.16 -14.99
C ALA A 333 -1.08 8.92 -15.67
N HIS A 334 -2.39 8.69 -15.59
CA HIS A 334 -3.04 7.46 -16.05
C HIS A 334 -4.04 7.70 -17.17
N THR A 335 -4.36 6.65 -17.92
CA THR A 335 -5.49 6.64 -18.86
C THR A 335 -6.73 6.12 -18.14
N ALA A 336 -7.82 6.89 -18.13
CA ALA A 336 -9.08 6.46 -17.54
C ALA A 336 -9.69 5.32 -18.38
N LEU A 337 -10.17 4.28 -17.70
CA LEU A 337 -10.87 3.18 -18.38
C LEU A 337 -12.25 3.60 -18.86
N GLN A 338 -12.91 4.49 -18.12
CA GLN A 338 -14.26 5.00 -18.40
C GLN A 338 -14.45 6.36 -17.71
N GLY A 339 -15.21 7.25 -18.37
CA GLY A 339 -15.56 8.57 -17.86
C GLY A 339 -14.42 9.58 -17.87
N THR A 340 -14.59 10.69 -17.17
CA THR A 340 -13.62 11.79 -17.10
C THR A 340 -12.49 11.46 -16.15
N ALA A 341 -11.26 11.58 -16.62
CA ALA A 341 -10.06 11.38 -15.81
C ALA A 341 -9.96 12.43 -14.69
N ARG A 342 -9.51 11.99 -13.52
CA ARG A 342 -9.25 12.87 -12.38
C ARG A 342 -7.73 12.97 -12.19
N PRO A 343 -7.10 14.13 -12.50
CA PRO A 343 -5.68 14.33 -12.25
C PRO A 343 -5.39 14.31 -10.75
N ALA A 344 -4.17 14.01 -10.36
CA ALA A 344 -3.69 14.27 -9.00
C ALA A 344 -3.12 15.68 -8.92
N HIS A 345 -3.32 16.36 -7.80
CA HIS A 345 -2.74 17.66 -7.48
C HIS A 345 -1.57 17.46 -6.52
N TYR A 346 -0.43 18.02 -6.83
CA TYR A 346 0.79 17.97 -6.03
C TYR A 346 1.19 19.37 -5.62
N HIS A 347 1.26 19.62 -4.31
CA HIS A 347 1.62 20.91 -3.74
C HIS A 347 2.89 20.78 -2.90
N ILE A 348 3.93 21.54 -3.24
CA ILE A 348 5.24 21.47 -2.63
C ILE A 348 5.32 22.45 -1.46
N VAL A 349 5.21 21.95 -0.23
CA VAL A 349 5.27 22.77 0.99
C VAL A 349 6.70 22.97 1.48
N LEU A 350 7.61 22.06 1.14
CA LEU A 350 9.05 22.16 1.45
C LEU A 350 9.86 21.58 0.30
N ASP A 351 10.89 22.29 -0.14
CA ASP A 351 11.90 21.73 -1.05
C ASP A 351 13.32 22.15 -0.67
N GLU A 352 14.11 21.20 -0.20
CA GLU A 352 15.54 21.32 0.04
C GLU A 352 16.36 20.50 -0.97
N ILE A 353 15.71 19.65 -1.79
CA ILE A 353 16.36 18.70 -2.68
C ILE A 353 16.54 19.28 -4.08
N PHE A 354 15.46 19.62 -4.75
CA PHE A 354 15.47 19.95 -6.18
C PHE A 354 16.05 21.34 -6.43
N ARG A 355 15.66 22.36 -5.65
CA ARG A 355 16.20 23.72 -5.76
C ARG A 355 17.68 23.82 -5.42
N SER A 356 18.23 22.85 -4.68
CA SER A 356 19.66 22.79 -4.37
C SER A 356 20.51 22.23 -5.51
N ARG A 357 19.91 21.77 -6.59
CA ARG A 357 20.56 21.13 -7.73
C ARG A 357 20.30 21.93 -9.00
N LYS A 358 21.29 21.99 -9.88
CA LYS A 358 21.12 22.55 -11.22
C LYS A 358 20.39 21.54 -12.10
N ALA A 359 19.25 21.94 -12.67
CA ALA A 359 18.56 21.12 -13.68
C ALA A 359 19.50 20.83 -14.86
N GLN A 360 19.47 19.61 -15.35
CA GLN A 360 20.23 19.17 -16.52
C GLN A 360 19.27 19.04 -17.73
N PRO A 361 19.71 19.28 -18.95
CA PRO A 361 18.89 19.04 -20.12
C PRO A 361 18.33 17.59 -20.14
N PRO A 362 17.07 17.39 -20.54
CA PRO A 362 16.17 18.35 -21.19
C PRO A 362 15.39 19.30 -20.24
N PHE A 363 15.57 19.18 -18.93
CA PHE A 363 14.85 19.98 -17.93
C PHE A 363 15.40 21.41 -17.86
N ARG A 364 14.51 22.38 -17.68
CA ARG A 364 14.86 23.82 -17.61
C ARG A 364 15.01 24.31 -16.18
N ASN A 365 14.31 23.68 -15.25
CA ASN A 365 14.23 24.10 -13.85
C ASN A 365 13.95 22.92 -12.91
N ALA A 366 13.88 23.17 -11.61
CA ALA A 366 13.61 22.18 -10.57
C ALA A 366 12.18 21.57 -10.66
N ALA A 367 11.21 22.35 -11.17
CA ALA A 367 9.84 21.90 -11.31
C ALA A 367 9.76 20.81 -12.39
N ASP A 368 10.31 21.05 -13.57
CA ASP A 368 10.35 20.05 -14.64
C ASP A 368 10.94 18.71 -14.15
N VAL A 369 11.98 18.75 -13.30
CA VAL A 369 12.64 17.54 -12.75
C VAL A 369 11.72 16.78 -11.80
N LEU A 370 11.04 17.49 -10.88
CA LEU A 370 10.13 16.84 -9.91
C LEU A 370 8.88 16.31 -10.60
N GLU A 371 8.33 17.03 -11.55
CA GLU A 371 7.14 16.65 -12.33
C GLU A 371 7.39 15.38 -13.14
N ASP A 372 8.50 15.34 -13.88
CA ASP A 372 8.91 14.15 -14.64
C ASP A 372 9.17 12.95 -13.73
N LEU A 373 9.87 13.16 -12.60
CA LEU A 373 10.10 12.10 -11.62
C LEU A 373 8.79 11.57 -11.03
N THR A 374 7.86 12.46 -10.66
CA THR A 374 6.55 12.09 -10.09
C THR A 374 5.73 11.29 -11.11
N HIS A 375 5.71 11.72 -12.37
CA HIS A 375 5.05 10.99 -13.46
C HIS A 375 5.69 9.62 -13.68
N ASN A 376 7.00 9.54 -13.80
CA ASN A 376 7.71 8.29 -14.02
C ASN A 376 7.47 7.29 -12.88
N MET A 377 7.45 7.73 -11.62
CA MET A 377 7.11 6.87 -10.49
C MET A 377 5.72 6.24 -10.60
N CYS A 378 4.73 6.92 -11.23
CA CYS A 378 3.39 6.36 -11.40
C CYS A 378 3.37 5.04 -12.18
N TYR A 379 4.43 4.72 -12.93
CA TYR A 379 4.62 3.43 -13.61
C TYR A 379 5.21 2.34 -12.70
N LEU A 380 5.66 2.68 -11.48
CA LEU A 380 6.31 1.75 -10.55
C LEU A 380 5.37 1.18 -9.47
N PHE A 381 4.06 1.29 -9.66
CA PHE A 381 3.11 0.66 -8.75
C PHE A 381 3.06 -0.85 -9.01
N GLY A 382 3.66 -1.64 -8.12
CA GLY A 382 3.90 -3.07 -8.33
C GLY A 382 2.65 -3.95 -8.54
N ARG A 383 1.44 -3.45 -8.22
CA ARG A 383 0.18 -4.17 -8.46
C ARG A 383 -0.44 -3.90 -9.84
N ALA A 384 0.14 -3.02 -10.63
CA ALA A 384 -0.36 -2.64 -11.93
C ALA A 384 0.74 -2.66 -12.99
N THR A 385 0.38 -2.98 -14.22
CA THR A 385 1.27 -2.97 -15.39
C THR A 385 1.14 -1.70 -16.22
N LYS A 386 0.43 -0.70 -15.70
CA LYS A 386 0.20 0.61 -16.31
C LYS A 386 0.37 1.69 -15.25
N ALA A 387 0.57 2.93 -15.68
CA ALA A 387 0.64 4.07 -14.78
C ALA A 387 -0.64 4.17 -13.92
N VAL A 388 -0.46 4.43 -12.64
CA VAL A 388 -1.54 4.69 -11.68
C VAL A 388 -1.83 6.18 -11.56
N SER A 389 -2.98 6.52 -11.04
CA SER A 389 -3.50 7.90 -11.02
C SER A 389 -2.91 8.80 -9.94
N ILE A 390 -2.15 8.24 -9.02
CA ILE A 390 -1.47 8.93 -7.92
C ILE A 390 -0.09 8.26 -7.73
N CYS A 391 0.92 9.02 -7.31
CA CYS A 391 2.25 8.46 -7.15
C CYS A 391 2.27 7.29 -6.13
N PRO A 392 3.05 6.23 -6.38
CA PRO A 392 3.07 5.02 -5.57
C PRO A 392 3.28 5.21 -4.08
N PRO A 393 4.17 6.09 -3.57
CA PRO A 393 4.33 6.29 -2.13
C PRO A 393 3.02 6.69 -1.44
N ALA A 394 2.28 7.64 -2.00
CA ALA A 394 0.97 8.04 -1.49
C ALA A 394 -0.05 6.89 -1.57
N TYR A 395 -0.09 6.19 -2.71
CA TYR A 395 -1.02 5.07 -2.91
C TYR A 395 -0.74 3.90 -1.94
N TYR A 396 0.52 3.58 -1.71
CA TYR A 396 0.86 2.52 -0.76
C TYR A 396 0.54 2.91 0.68
N ALA A 397 0.70 4.19 1.06
CA ALA A 397 0.33 4.67 2.39
C ALA A 397 -1.19 4.54 2.63
N ASP A 398 -2.03 4.92 1.65
CA ASP A 398 -3.48 4.70 1.68
C ASP A 398 -3.81 3.21 1.86
N LEU A 399 -3.19 2.30 1.08
CA LEU A 399 -3.39 0.86 1.22
C LEU A 399 -2.97 0.31 2.60
N VAL A 400 -1.96 0.89 3.23
CA VAL A 400 -1.55 0.52 4.59
C VAL A 400 -2.62 0.93 5.60
N CYS A 401 -3.15 2.15 5.48
CA CYS A 401 -4.24 2.64 6.32
C CYS A 401 -5.51 1.79 6.15
N GLU A 402 -5.89 1.48 4.89
CA GLU A 402 -6.99 0.56 4.60
C GLU A 402 -6.78 -0.83 5.20
N ARG A 403 -5.54 -1.36 5.13
CA ARG A 403 -5.21 -2.66 5.73
C ARG A 403 -5.37 -2.63 7.25
N ALA A 404 -4.95 -1.57 7.93
CA ALA A 404 -5.11 -1.45 9.38
C ALA A 404 -6.59 -1.35 9.80
N ARG A 405 -7.45 -0.73 8.97
CA ARG A 405 -8.91 -0.78 9.20
C ARG A 405 -9.47 -2.20 9.22
N CYS A 406 -8.90 -3.12 8.44
CA CYS A 406 -9.30 -4.54 8.50
C CYS A 406 -9.09 -5.12 9.89
N TYR A 407 -8.01 -4.72 10.58
CA TYR A 407 -7.70 -5.22 11.93
C TYR A 407 -8.65 -4.65 12.99
N LEU A 408 -9.11 -3.41 12.77
CA LEU A 408 -10.00 -2.66 13.63
C LEU A 408 -11.46 -2.71 13.17
N SER A 409 -11.84 -3.68 12.32
CA SER A 409 -13.15 -3.73 11.67
C SER A 409 -14.32 -3.69 12.65
N LYS A 410 -14.17 -4.26 13.85
CA LYS A 410 -15.19 -4.20 14.92
C LYS A 410 -15.48 -2.79 15.43
N LEU A 411 -14.59 -1.83 15.21
CA LEU A 411 -14.73 -0.43 15.58
C LEU A 411 -15.21 0.42 14.40
N PHE A 412 -14.83 0.05 13.19
CA PHE A 412 -15.10 0.83 11.96
C PHE A 412 -16.38 0.39 11.23
N ASP A 413 -16.70 -0.91 11.24
CA ASP A 413 -17.78 -1.49 10.45
C ASP A 413 -18.94 -1.96 11.34
N VAL A 414 -19.46 -1.08 12.18
CA VAL A 414 -20.64 -1.40 12.99
C VAL A 414 -21.86 -1.39 12.08
N THR A 415 -22.28 -2.55 11.61
CA THR A 415 -23.58 -2.71 10.97
C THR A 415 -24.66 -2.44 12.03
N PRO A 416 -25.59 -1.48 11.86
CA PRO A 416 -26.73 -1.37 12.74
C PRO A 416 -27.49 -2.72 12.69
N GLY A 417 -27.60 -3.40 13.82
CA GLY A 417 -28.51 -4.54 13.91
C GLY A 417 -29.91 -4.10 13.44
N PRO A 418 -30.75 -5.03 12.93
CA PRO A 418 -32.10 -4.69 12.53
C PRO A 418 -32.81 -4.01 13.71
N THR A 419 -33.08 -2.73 13.58
CA THR A 419 -33.81 -1.97 14.57
C THR A 419 -35.25 -2.55 14.62
N PRO A 420 -35.75 -3.05 15.77
CA PRO A 420 -37.13 -3.45 15.85
C PRO A 420 -37.99 -2.25 15.54
N ALA A 421 -38.88 -2.38 14.58
CA ALA A 421 -39.84 -1.32 14.24
C ALA A 421 -40.63 -0.94 15.52
N GLY A 422 -40.37 0.26 16.06
CA GLY A 422 -41.19 0.83 17.14
C GLY A 422 -40.48 1.38 18.37
N SER A 423 -39.17 1.40 18.48
CA SER A 423 -38.48 2.01 19.63
C SER A 423 -37.89 3.38 19.29
N VAL A 424 -38.54 4.43 19.81
CA VAL A 424 -37.96 5.76 19.98
C VAL A 424 -36.87 5.64 21.05
N VAL A 425 -35.63 5.61 20.65
CA VAL A 425 -34.52 5.59 21.61
C VAL A 425 -34.16 7.02 21.97
N SER A 426 -34.76 7.47 23.06
CA SER A 426 -34.25 8.60 23.85
C SER A 426 -33.12 8.08 24.75
N GLY A 427 -31.95 8.66 24.63
CA GLY A 427 -30.97 8.73 25.73
C GLY A 427 -29.93 7.61 25.81
N ALA A 428 -28.70 8.04 25.71
CA ALA A 428 -27.51 7.61 26.42
C ALA A 428 -27.58 6.25 27.17
N GLY A 429 -27.32 5.17 26.48
CA GLY A 429 -26.99 3.89 27.09
C GLY A 429 -25.46 3.72 27.03
N GLY A 430 -24.78 3.87 28.18
CA GLY A 430 -23.35 3.59 28.35
C GLY A 430 -23.06 2.11 28.17
N GLY A 431 -22.89 1.66 26.95
CA GLY A 431 -22.15 0.45 26.67
C GLY A 431 -20.68 0.78 26.74
N GLY A 432 -19.91 0.14 27.61
CA GLY A 432 -18.46 0.26 27.68
C GLY A 432 -17.85 -0.11 26.32
N GLY A 433 -17.71 0.90 25.45
CA GLY A 433 -17.23 0.71 24.09
C GLY A 433 -15.82 0.20 24.10
N GLN A 434 -15.56 -0.86 23.37
CA GLN A 434 -14.22 -1.39 23.16
C GLN A 434 -13.34 -0.26 22.67
N VAL A 435 -12.22 0.02 23.39
CA VAL A 435 -11.19 0.98 23.01
C VAL A 435 -10.16 0.25 22.17
N ALA A 436 -9.69 0.87 21.09
CA ALA A 436 -8.63 0.30 20.26
C ALA A 436 -7.33 0.16 21.07
N ASP A 437 -6.74 -1.03 21.06
CA ASP A 437 -5.40 -1.27 21.60
C ASP A 437 -4.37 -1.02 20.48
N PRO A 438 -3.30 -0.23 20.74
CA PRO A 438 -2.19 -0.07 19.80
C PRO A 438 -1.61 -1.39 19.30
N ASN A 439 -1.70 -2.47 20.08
CA ASN A 439 -1.27 -3.80 19.68
C ASN A 439 -2.17 -4.43 18.60
N ASP A 440 -3.42 -3.98 18.44
CA ASP A 440 -4.32 -4.49 17.40
C ASP A 440 -3.85 -4.15 15.97
N VAL A 441 -2.99 -3.14 15.82
CA VAL A 441 -2.38 -2.76 14.54
C VAL A 441 -0.88 -3.06 14.47
N ARG A 442 -0.31 -3.65 15.52
CA ARG A 442 1.11 -3.99 15.57
C ARG A 442 1.41 -5.17 14.68
N ILE A 443 2.10 -4.91 13.58
CA ILE A 443 2.46 -5.94 12.62
C ILE A 443 3.49 -6.92 13.22
N HIS A 444 3.23 -8.20 13.03
CA HIS A 444 4.10 -9.27 13.52
C HIS A 444 5.50 -9.16 12.87
N GLU A 445 6.55 -9.41 13.66
CA GLU A 445 7.96 -9.25 13.26
C GLU A 445 8.34 -9.99 11.98
N ASN A 446 7.80 -11.19 11.76
CA ASN A 446 8.07 -12.02 10.58
C ASN A 446 7.64 -11.37 9.26
N VAL A 447 6.63 -10.48 9.27
CA VAL A 447 6.08 -9.87 8.06
C VAL A 447 6.23 -8.34 8.02
N ARG A 448 6.70 -7.74 9.12
CA ARG A 448 6.84 -6.29 9.29
C ARG A 448 7.67 -5.60 8.20
N ASN A 449 8.70 -6.28 7.70
CA ASN A 449 9.61 -5.73 6.68
C ASN A 449 9.23 -6.17 5.26
N ALA A 450 8.10 -6.86 5.08
CA ALA A 450 7.53 -7.20 3.78
C ALA A 450 6.39 -6.23 3.42
N MET A 451 5.95 -6.27 2.18
CA MET A 451 4.76 -5.54 1.73
C MET A 451 3.49 -6.32 2.10
N PHE A 452 3.25 -6.54 3.40
CA PHE A 452 2.14 -7.36 3.93
C PHE A 452 0.76 -6.85 3.50
N TYR A 453 0.63 -5.56 3.28
CA TYR A 453 -0.60 -4.84 2.97
C TYR A 453 -1.04 -4.95 1.49
N ILE A 454 -0.21 -5.51 0.61
CA ILE A 454 -0.50 -5.71 -0.82
C ILE A 454 -1.54 -6.82 -1.07
#